data_e3263c26afdbc8c45c772dc40db690b6
#
_entry.id   e3263c26afdbc8c45c772dc40db690b6
#
_cell.length_a   1.000
_cell.length_b   1.000
_cell.length_c   1.000
_cell.angle_alpha   90.00
_cell.angle_beta   90.00
_cell.angle_gamma   90.00
#
_symmetry.space_group_name_H-M   'P 1'
#
loop_
_entity.id
_entity.type
_entity.pdbx_description
1 polymer ?
#
loop_
_entity_poly.entity_id
_entity_poly.type
_entity_poly.pdbx_seq_one_letter_code
_entity_poly.pdbx_strand_id
1 'polypeptide(L)'
;HHGMVLFAGTPAELIQTAVGHVGVFWEKDTHWAEGLHITARVNTSRGIRCRAVANELPPCAEAEEPSLEDAYLYLISREAQQ
;
A
#
# COMPACT_ATOMS: atom_id res chain seq x y z
N HIS A 1 -16.12 4.80 -3.94
CA HIS A 1 -15.58 5.71 -4.93
C HIS A 1 -16.32 5.60 -6.26
N HIS A 2 -17.60 5.59 -6.20
CA HIS A 2 -18.51 5.60 -7.37
C HIS A 2 -18.17 4.59 -8.48
N GLY A 3 -17.29 3.67 -8.22
CA GLY A 3 -16.92 2.68 -9.20
C GLY A 3 -16.18 3.18 -10.40
N MET A 4 -15.76 4.44 -10.40
CA MET A 4 -15.01 4.98 -11.52
C MET A 4 -13.55 4.59 -11.42
N VAL A 5 -13.03 4.05 -12.52
CA VAL A 5 -11.61 3.79 -12.64
C VAL A 5 -10.98 5.02 -13.24
N LEU A 6 -10.12 5.68 -12.47
CA LEU A 6 -9.50 6.93 -12.91
C LEU A 6 -8.18 6.70 -13.65
N PHE A 7 -7.86 5.46 -13.95
CA PHE A 7 -6.64 5.12 -14.64
C PHE A 7 -6.97 4.55 -16.01
N ALA A 8 -6.40 5.16 -17.03
CA ALA A 8 -6.53 4.66 -18.40
C ALA A 8 -5.28 3.88 -18.76
N GLY A 9 -5.41 2.57 -18.89
CA GLY A 9 -4.27 1.72 -19.21
C GLY A 9 -4.57 0.27 -18.89
N THR A 10 -3.57 -0.57 -19.05
CA THR A 10 -3.69 -1.99 -18.77
C THR A 10 -3.53 -2.26 -17.28
N PRO A 11 -4.01 -3.42 -16.78
CA PRO A 11 -3.76 -3.80 -15.39
C PRO A 11 -2.27 -3.81 -15.06
N ALA A 12 -1.42 -4.25 -15.98
CA ALA A 12 0.03 -4.28 -15.75
C ALA A 12 0.58 -2.86 -15.57
N GLU A 13 0.08 -1.92 -16.34
CA GLU A 13 0.51 -0.52 -16.21
C GLU A 13 0.07 0.06 -14.87
N LEU A 14 -1.12 -0.27 -14.43
CA LEU A 14 -1.62 0.18 -13.13
C LEU A 14 -0.75 -0.37 -12.00
N ILE A 15 -0.43 -1.66 -12.06
CA ILE A 15 0.44 -2.30 -11.06
C ILE A 15 1.79 -1.60 -11.04
N GLN A 16 2.32 -1.25 -12.20
CA GLN A 16 3.60 -0.58 -12.31
C GLN A 16 3.62 0.75 -11.56
N THR A 17 2.50 1.47 -11.51
CA THR A 17 2.45 2.75 -10.79
C THR A 17 2.63 2.59 -9.30
N ALA A 18 2.34 1.41 -8.76
CA ALA A 18 2.42 1.15 -7.33
C ALA A 18 3.75 0.54 -6.91
N VAL A 19 4.65 0.26 -7.85
CA VAL A 19 5.96 -0.28 -7.51
C VAL A 19 6.70 0.71 -6.61
N GLY A 20 7.21 0.20 -5.48
CA GLY A 20 7.88 1.04 -4.50
C GLY A 20 6.95 1.71 -3.49
N HIS A 21 5.64 1.48 -3.62
CA HIS A 21 4.64 2.08 -2.74
C HIS A 21 3.89 1.06 -1.91
N VAL A 22 4.27 -0.20 -2.00
CA VAL A 22 3.68 -1.29 -1.22
C VAL A 22 4.78 -1.94 -0.42
N GLY A 23 4.55 -2.10 0.87
CA GLY A 23 5.56 -2.71 1.71
C GLY A 23 4.96 -3.42 2.91
N VAL A 24 5.79 -4.22 3.56
CA VAL A 24 5.42 -4.94 4.77
C VAL A 24 6.36 -4.53 5.90
N PHE A 25 5.83 -4.52 7.10
CA PHE A 25 6.60 -4.14 8.27
C PHE A 25 5.94 -4.74 9.52
N TRP A 26 6.70 -4.75 10.62
CA TRP A 26 6.15 -5.19 11.91
C TRP A 26 5.47 -3.99 12.56
N GLU A 27 4.28 -4.18 13.09
CA GLU A 27 3.53 -3.11 13.70
C GLU A 27 4.33 -2.40 14.79
N LYS A 28 5.09 -3.16 15.55
CA LYS A 28 5.88 -2.61 16.65
C LYS A 28 7.01 -1.68 16.20
N ASP A 29 7.42 -1.79 14.95
CA ASP A 29 8.52 -0.98 14.41
C ASP A 29 8.04 0.33 13.82
N THR A 30 6.74 0.56 13.82
CA THR A 30 6.16 1.76 13.23
C THR A 30 5.48 2.58 14.31
N HIS A 31 6.09 3.69 14.66
CA HIS A 31 5.54 4.58 15.68
C HIS A 31 4.54 5.58 15.10
N TRP A 32 4.54 5.68 13.80
CA TRP A 32 3.70 6.63 13.08
C TRP A 32 3.09 5.92 11.89
N ALA A 33 1.79 6.06 11.77
CA ALA A 33 1.05 5.44 10.69
C ALA A 33 0.45 6.47 9.74
N GLU A 34 0.89 7.72 9.85
CA GLU A 34 0.39 8.77 8.99
C GLU A 34 0.77 8.50 7.54
N GLY A 35 -0.22 8.60 6.67
CA GLY A 35 0.00 8.38 5.26
C GLY A 35 0.07 6.92 4.86
N LEU A 36 -0.07 6.01 5.81
CA LEU A 36 -0.07 4.59 5.51
C LEU A 36 -1.50 4.07 5.40
N HIS A 37 -1.76 3.37 4.32
CA HIS A 37 -3.04 2.69 4.16
C HIS A 37 -2.81 1.21 4.41
N ILE A 38 -3.15 0.75 5.61
CA ILE A 38 -2.93 -0.64 6.00
C ILE A 38 -3.94 -1.53 5.30
N THR A 39 -3.46 -2.47 4.51
CA THR A 39 -4.34 -3.36 3.73
C THR A 39 -4.49 -4.73 4.35
N ALA A 40 -3.56 -5.12 5.21
CA ALA A 40 -3.64 -6.41 5.88
C ALA A 40 -2.83 -6.41 7.17
N ARG A 41 -3.31 -7.17 8.14
CA ARG A 41 -2.61 -7.41 9.40
C ARG A 41 -2.67 -8.89 9.68
N VAL A 42 -1.53 -9.48 9.95
CA VAL A 42 -1.44 -10.90 10.23
C VAL A 42 -0.77 -11.11 11.57
N ASN A 43 -1.43 -11.82 12.47
CA ASN A 43 -0.85 -12.18 13.77
C ASN A 43 0.11 -13.33 13.58
N THR A 44 1.33 -13.14 14.06
CA THR A 44 2.35 -14.18 14.03
C THR A 44 2.92 -14.36 15.44
N SER A 45 3.74 -15.39 15.60
CA SER A 45 4.41 -15.60 16.88
C SER A 45 5.41 -14.50 17.23
N ARG A 46 5.78 -13.68 16.23
CA ARG A 46 6.73 -12.60 16.42
C ARG A 46 6.06 -11.24 16.55
N GLY A 47 4.76 -11.19 16.43
CA GLY A 47 4.01 -9.94 16.48
C GLY A 47 3.08 -9.81 15.29
N ILE A 48 2.66 -8.58 15.02
CA ILE A 48 1.71 -8.31 13.94
C ILE A 48 2.46 -7.83 12.71
N ARG A 49 2.29 -8.57 11.62
CA ARG A 49 2.88 -8.22 10.33
C ARG A 49 1.85 -7.41 9.55
N CYS A 50 2.25 -6.21 9.13
CA CYS A 50 1.36 -5.31 8.41
C CYS A 50 1.79 -5.17 6.96
N ARG A 51 0.81 -5.08 6.07
CA ARG A 51 1.03 -4.74 4.67
C ARG A 51 0.35 -3.40 4.43
N ALA A 52 1.02 -2.49 3.78
CA ALA A 52 0.49 -1.15 3.57
C ALA A 52 0.85 -0.60 2.20
N VAL A 53 0.00 0.31 1.76
CA VAL A 53 0.22 1.12 0.56
C VAL A 53 0.44 2.54 1.04
N ALA A 54 1.47 3.20 0.53
CA ALA A 54 1.78 4.55 0.95
C ALA A 54 2.52 5.31 -0.14
N ASN A 55 2.40 6.63 -0.09
CA ASN A 55 3.17 7.48 -0.98
C ASN A 55 4.66 7.37 -0.65
N GLU A 56 4.97 7.29 0.64
CA GLU A 56 6.33 7.04 1.12
C GLU A 56 6.27 5.94 2.16
N LEU A 57 7.02 4.87 1.94
CA LEU A 57 7.08 3.78 2.90
C LEU A 57 8.04 4.14 4.03
N PRO A 58 7.74 3.68 5.26
CA PRO A 58 8.68 3.90 6.36
C PRO A 58 9.99 3.15 6.12
N PRO A 59 11.11 3.63 6.70
CA PRO A 59 12.41 2.96 6.50
C PRO A 59 12.43 1.52 6.96
N CYS A 60 11.57 1.14 7.90
CA CYS A 60 11.51 -0.21 8.41
C CYS A 60 10.74 -1.16 7.48
N ALA A 61 10.05 -0.62 6.48
CA ALA A 61 9.25 -1.44 5.58
C ALA A 61 10.11 -2.11 4.50
N GLU A 62 9.76 -3.34 4.20
CA GLU A 62 10.36 -4.06 3.07
C GLU A 62 9.41 -3.93 1.89
N ALA A 63 9.93 -3.48 0.77
CA ALA A 63 9.12 -3.33 -0.43
C ALA A 63 8.60 -4.68 -0.90
N GLU A 64 7.34 -4.70 -1.29
CA GLU A 64 6.68 -5.90 -1.81
C GLU A 64 6.19 -5.62 -3.22
N GLU A 65 6.09 -6.67 -4.01
CA GLU A 65 5.54 -6.54 -5.34
C GLU A 65 4.05 -6.24 -5.22
N PRO A 66 3.57 -5.16 -5.85
CA PRO A 66 2.15 -4.81 -5.74
C PRO A 66 1.27 -5.77 -6.52
N SER A 67 0.09 -6.03 -5.96
CA SER A 67 -0.97 -6.73 -6.68
C SER A 67 -1.84 -5.69 -7.38
N LEU A 68 -2.79 -6.15 -8.17
CA LEU A 68 -3.73 -5.24 -8.82
C LEU A 68 -4.54 -4.48 -7.77
N GLU A 69 -4.95 -5.18 -6.70
CA GLU A 69 -5.69 -4.55 -5.61
C GLU A 69 -4.87 -3.46 -4.93
N ASP A 70 -3.59 -3.74 -4.67
CA ASP A 70 -2.69 -2.75 -4.08
C ASP A 70 -2.59 -1.50 -4.95
N ALA A 71 -2.47 -1.70 -6.25
CA ALA A 71 -2.35 -0.60 -7.20
C ALA A 71 -3.62 0.24 -7.22
N TYR A 72 -4.76 -0.40 -7.16
CA TYR A 72 -6.03 0.28 -7.14
C TYR A 72 -6.18 1.11 -5.85
N LEU A 73 -5.81 0.52 -4.72
CA LEU A 73 -5.86 1.21 -3.44
C LEU A 73 -4.90 2.41 -3.42
N TYR A 74 -3.73 2.24 -4.01
CA TYR A 74 -2.77 3.33 -4.11
C TYR A 74 -3.34 4.50 -4.93
N LEU A 75 -3.99 4.18 -6.04
CA LEU A 75 -4.59 5.19 -6.89
C LEU A 75 -5.67 5.96 -6.15
N ILE A 76 -6.55 5.25 -5.45
CA ILE A 76 -7.62 5.86 -4.67
C ILE A 76 -7.04 6.72 -3.55
N SER A 77 -6.01 6.23 -2.89
CA SER A 77 -5.37 6.95 -1.79
C SER A 77 -4.78 8.27 -2.27
N ARG A 78 -4.14 8.26 -3.43
CA ARG A 78 -3.58 9.47 -4.02
C ARG A 78 -4.67 10.49 -4.35
N GLU A 79 -5.77 10.01 -4.90
CA GLU A 79 -6.90 10.88 -5.20
C GLU A 79 -7.45 11.54 -3.94
N ALA A 80 -7.54 10.78 -2.86
CA ALA A 80 -8.09 11.28 -1.62
C ALA A 80 -7.20 12.34 -0.96
N GLN A 81 -5.92 12.38 -1.32
CA GLN A 81 -4.96 13.31 -0.73
C GLN A 81 -4.87 14.63 -1.50
N GLN A 82 -5.57 14.73 -2.59
CA GLN A 82 -5.56 15.97 -3.37
C GLN A 82 -6.74 16.90 -2.99
#